data_8fdd19f4c345550d05f683f971fb244c
#
_entry.id   8fdd19f4c345550d05f683f971fb244c
#
_cell.length_a   1.000
_cell.length_b   1.000
_cell.length_c   1.000
_cell.angle_alpha   90.00
_cell.angle_beta   90.00
_cell.angle_gamma   90.00
#
_symmetry.space_group_name_H-M   'P 1'
#
loop_
_entity.id
_entity.type
_entity.pdbx_description
1 polymer ?
#
loop_
_entity_poly.entity_id
_entity_poly.type
_entity_poly.pdbx_seq_one_letter_code
_entity_poly.pdbx_strand_id
1 'polypeptide(L)'
;MVDHIVVTEGLAYVEEQGTMKCCLSDYFEAVLDRVIQTVPANESVFISPANHFGCKLYEEEYAAEYLLSQRPDLKVYVPSDVRDRAYLDTFDNARLLRTWLQKQGLWPLGDVILYCNAPHSFRSWLLFRLCDFNIHQVIGCRPENVYRKIVPRLWFYDYLPIQIFYEILGTLYGFFRWVLDGK
;
A
#
# COMPACT_ATOMS: atom_id res chain seq x y z
N MET A 1 -14.08 2.64 17.04
CA MET A 1 -14.06 2.06 15.68
C MET A 1 -12.60 2.09 15.24
N VAL A 2 -12.10 1.00 14.74
CA VAL A 2 -10.71 0.90 14.25
C VAL A 2 -10.77 0.98 12.73
N ASP A 3 -9.94 1.82 12.13
CA ASP A 3 -9.85 1.96 10.69
C ASP A 3 -8.65 1.17 10.16
N HIS A 4 -8.78 0.57 8.99
CA HIS A 4 -7.76 -0.27 8.39
C HIS A 4 -7.19 0.42 7.15
N ILE A 5 -5.86 0.60 7.10
CA ILE A 5 -5.18 1.17 5.93
C ILE A 5 -4.25 0.12 5.33
N VAL A 6 -4.34 -0.05 4.03
CA VAL A 6 -3.44 -0.90 3.22
C VAL A 6 -2.47 -0.02 2.48
N VAL A 7 -1.18 -0.22 2.73
CA VAL A 7 -0.10 0.37 1.93
C VAL A 7 0.12 -0.51 0.71
N THR A 8 0.19 0.11 -0.46
CA THR A 8 0.41 -0.61 -1.72
C THR A 8 1.86 -1.10 -1.83
N GLU A 9 2.04 -2.32 -2.35
CA GLU A 9 3.32 -3.04 -2.37
C GLU A 9 3.70 -3.53 -3.78
N GLY A 10 3.23 -2.84 -4.79
CA GLY A 10 3.65 -2.99 -6.18
C GLY A 10 2.84 -3.98 -7.00
N LEU A 11 2.99 -3.81 -8.33
CA LEU A 11 2.46 -4.70 -9.35
C LEU A 11 3.55 -5.59 -9.92
N ALA A 12 3.15 -6.73 -10.43
CA ALA A 12 3.99 -7.70 -11.10
C ALA A 12 3.44 -8.04 -12.48
N TYR A 13 4.23 -8.76 -13.25
CA TYR A 13 3.81 -9.32 -14.53
C TYR A 13 3.90 -10.83 -14.48
N VAL A 14 2.91 -11.48 -15.05
CA VAL A 14 2.89 -12.94 -15.28
C VAL A 14 2.71 -13.21 -16.76
N GLU A 15 3.43 -14.19 -17.28
CA GLU A 15 3.25 -14.64 -18.65
C GLU A 15 2.14 -15.70 -18.71
N GLU A 16 1.06 -15.36 -19.39
CA GLU A 16 -0.05 -16.28 -19.67
C GLU A 16 -0.24 -16.41 -21.17
N GLN A 17 -0.09 -17.61 -21.69
CA GLN A 17 -0.28 -17.92 -23.11
C GLN A 17 0.52 -17.00 -24.06
N GLY A 18 1.78 -16.69 -23.72
CA GLY A 18 2.65 -15.82 -24.50
C GLY A 18 2.32 -14.32 -24.40
N THR A 19 1.42 -13.93 -23.50
CA THR A 19 1.06 -12.54 -23.25
C THR A 19 1.40 -12.13 -21.82
N MET A 20 2.04 -10.99 -21.65
CA MET A 20 2.34 -10.42 -20.32
C MET A 20 1.09 -9.76 -19.76
N LYS A 21 0.65 -10.22 -18.60
CA LYS A 21 -0.47 -9.64 -17.86
C LYS A 21 0.00 -9.00 -16.57
N CYS A 22 -0.56 -7.85 -16.24
CA CYS A 22 -0.36 -7.21 -14.94
C CYS A 22 -1.15 -7.93 -13.85
N CYS A 23 -0.56 -8.06 -12.68
CA CYS A 23 -1.19 -8.61 -11.48
C CYS A 23 -0.57 -7.96 -10.22
N LEU A 24 -1.12 -8.27 -9.07
CA LEU A 24 -0.51 -7.90 -7.79
C LEU A 24 0.83 -8.64 -7.62
N SER A 25 1.81 -8.00 -6.97
CA SER A 25 3.03 -8.68 -6.53
C SER A 25 2.71 -9.69 -5.44
N ASP A 26 3.57 -10.71 -5.25
CA ASP A 26 3.40 -11.69 -4.15
C ASP A 26 3.43 -11.00 -2.79
N TYR A 27 4.21 -9.92 -2.66
CA TYR A 27 4.29 -9.11 -1.46
C TYR A 27 2.98 -8.37 -1.18
N PHE A 28 2.33 -7.87 -2.22
CA PHE A 28 1.06 -7.18 -2.06
C PHE A 28 -0.08 -8.15 -1.79
N GLU A 29 -0.12 -9.31 -2.48
CA GLU A 29 -1.09 -10.38 -2.19
C GLU A 29 -1.01 -10.81 -0.72
N ALA A 30 0.20 -11.03 -0.17
CA ALA A 30 0.38 -11.39 1.24
C ALA A 30 -0.18 -10.34 2.22
N VAL A 31 -0.08 -9.05 1.87
CA VAL A 31 -0.70 -7.96 2.65
C VAL A 31 -2.22 -8.06 2.58
N LEU A 32 -2.78 -8.23 1.39
CA LEU A 32 -4.23 -8.33 1.19
C LEU A 32 -4.83 -9.59 1.83
N ASP A 33 -4.13 -10.72 1.74
CA ASP A 33 -4.53 -11.97 2.41
C ASP A 33 -4.59 -11.79 3.93
N ARG A 34 -3.66 -11.01 4.48
CA ARG A 34 -3.70 -10.69 5.91
C ARG A 34 -4.90 -9.82 6.28
N VAL A 35 -5.26 -8.86 5.44
CA VAL A 35 -6.48 -8.06 5.59
C VAL A 35 -7.71 -8.97 5.57
N ILE A 36 -7.80 -9.87 4.57
CA ILE A 36 -8.90 -10.84 4.44
C ILE A 36 -9.08 -11.67 5.71
N GLN A 37 -7.97 -12.10 6.32
CA GLN A 37 -7.98 -12.96 7.52
C GLN A 37 -8.32 -12.22 8.81
N THR A 38 -8.00 -10.92 8.90
CA THR A 38 -7.99 -10.24 10.20
C THR A 38 -9.00 -9.11 10.33
N VAL A 39 -9.47 -8.52 9.23
CA VAL A 39 -10.45 -7.44 9.28
C VAL A 39 -11.84 -7.99 9.52
N PRO A 40 -12.57 -7.51 10.54
CA PRO A 40 -13.94 -7.92 10.80
C PRO A 40 -14.90 -7.58 9.66
N ALA A 41 -16.03 -8.27 9.58
CA ALA A 41 -17.07 -8.00 8.60
C ALA A 41 -17.64 -6.57 8.74
N ASN A 42 -17.95 -5.95 7.61
CA ASN A 42 -18.52 -4.60 7.49
C ASN A 42 -17.60 -3.45 7.95
N GLU A 43 -16.33 -3.74 8.26
CA GLU A 43 -15.34 -2.70 8.59
C GLU A 43 -14.83 -1.97 7.34
N SER A 44 -14.27 -0.78 7.57
CA SER A 44 -13.72 0.08 6.51
C SER A 44 -12.26 -0.24 6.25
N VAL A 45 -11.91 -0.43 4.97
CA VAL A 45 -10.54 -0.63 4.51
C VAL A 45 -10.21 0.48 3.50
N PHE A 46 -9.22 1.29 3.82
CA PHE A 46 -8.72 2.36 2.95
C PHE A 46 -7.43 1.88 2.28
N ILE A 47 -7.39 1.90 0.95
CA ILE A 47 -6.19 1.55 0.20
C ILE A 47 -5.47 2.84 -0.15
N SER A 48 -4.18 2.96 0.16
CA SER A 48 -3.40 4.14 -0.17
C SER A 48 -3.27 4.30 -1.68
N PRO A 49 -3.34 5.53 -2.24
CA PRO A 49 -3.13 5.76 -3.66
C PRO A 49 -1.70 5.40 -4.05
N ALA A 50 -1.52 4.88 -5.26
CA ALA A 50 -0.22 4.43 -5.73
C ALA A 50 -0.02 4.58 -7.25
N ASN A 51 0.76 3.69 -7.84
CA ASN A 51 1.23 3.79 -9.21
C ASN A 51 0.53 2.74 -10.10
N HIS A 52 0.57 2.91 -11.42
CA HIS A 52 0.07 1.89 -12.37
C HIS A 52 1.19 1.14 -13.10
N PHE A 53 2.44 1.65 -13.05
CA PHE A 53 3.64 1.03 -13.64
C PHE A 53 3.50 0.56 -15.11
N GLY A 54 2.63 1.21 -15.87
CA GLY A 54 2.32 0.82 -17.26
C GLY A 54 1.19 -0.21 -17.37
N CYS A 55 0.60 -0.64 -16.27
CA CYS A 55 -0.59 -1.49 -16.24
C CYS A 55 -1.87 -0.69 -16.57
N LYS A 56 -2.96 -1.40 -16.86
CA LYS A 56 -4.24 -0.78 -17.19
C LYS A 56 -4.90 -0.09 -15.97
N LEU A 57 -4.77 -0.70 -14.81
CA LEU A 57 -5.29 -0.22 -13.54
C LEU A 57 -4.15 0.23 -12.62
N TYR A 58 -4.46 1.05 -11.64
CA TYR A 58 -3.55 1.40 -10.56
C TYR A 58 -3.47 0.30 -9.51
N GLU A 59 -2.42 0.29 -8.70
CA GLU A 59 -2.20 -0.71 -7.65
C GLU A 59 -3.41 -0.83 -6.70
N GLU A 60 -3.96 0.31 -6.28
CA GLU A 60 -5.12 0.37 -5.40
C GLU A 60 -6.40 -0.18 -6.03
N GLU A 61 -6.54 -0.09 -7.35
CA GLU A 61 -7.70 -0.65 -8.07
C GLU A 61 -7.59 -2.19 -8.13
N TYR A 62 -6.39 -2.74 -8.45
CA TYR A 62 -6.16 -4.19 -8.38
C TYR A 62 -6.38 -4.74 -6.98
N ALA A 63 -5.92 -4.02 -5.95
CA ALA A 63 -6.11 -4.42 -4.56
C ALA A 63 -7.59 -4.42 -4.15
N ALA A 64 -8.35 -3.42 -4.58
CA ALA A 64 -9.79 -3.36 -4.31
C ALA A 64 -10.55 -4.49 -4.99
N GLU A 65 -10.25 -4.78 -6.27
CA GLU A 65 -10.83 -5.93 -6.98
C GLU A 65 -10.52 -7.24 -6.26
N TYR A 66 -9.28 -7.44 -5.83
CA TYR A 66 -8.87 -8.63 -5.08
C TYR A 66 -9.63 -8.77 -3.76
N LEU A 67 -9.65 -7.73 -2.92
CA LEU A 67 -10.34 -7.74 -1.64
C LEU A 67 -11.84 -8.01 -1.81
N LEU A 68 -12.51 -7.28 -2.70
CA LEU A 68 -13.96 -7.40 -2.91
C LEU A 68 -14.36 -8.75 -3.52
N SER A 69 -13.47 -9.39 -4.30
CA SER A 69 -13.71 -10.74 -4.81
C SER A 69 -13.74 -11.80 -3.70
N GLN A 70 -12.95 -11.61 -2.64
CA GLN A 70 -12.83 -12.54 -1.51
C GLN A 70 -13.71 -12.15 -0.31
N ARG A 71 -13.89 -10.85 -0.09
CA ARG A 71 -14.60 -10.28 1.06
C ARG A 71 -15.54 -9.15 0.60
N PRO A 72 -16.67 -9.50 -0.06
CA PRO A 72 -17.65 -8.50 -0.53
C PRO A 72 -18.38 -7.79 0.61
N ASP A 73 -18.20 -8.25 1.85
CA ASP A 73 -18.72 -7.65 3.06
C ASP A 73 -17.90 -6.44 3.56
N LEU A 74 -16.66 -6.25 3.07
CA LEU A 74 -15.83 -5.12 3.47
C LEU A 74 -16.25 -3.84 2.74
N LYS A 75 -16.08 -2.70 3.42
CA LYS A 75 -16.23 -1.38 2.82
C LYS A 75 -14.88 -0.90 2.33
N VAL A 76 -14.54 -1.21 1.07
CA VAL A 76 -13.25 -0.85 0.48
C VAL A 76 -13.32 0.54 -0.15
N TYR A 77 -12.39 1.42 0.27
CA TYR A 77 -12.28 2.78 -0.23
C TYR A 77 -11.00 2.97 -1.03
N VAL A 78 -11.14 3.50 -2.25
CA VAL A 78 -10.05 3.77 -3.20
C VAL A 78 -10.05 5.24 -3.57
N PRO A 79 -8.94 5.97 -3.37
CA PRO A 79 -8.82 7.37 -3.80
C PRO A 79 -8.74 7.49 -5.33
N SER A 80 -9.85 7.79 -5.99
CA SER A 80 -9.95 7.79 -7.47
C SER A 80 -9.51 9.09 -8.14
N ASP A 81 -9.40 10.20 -7.39
CA ASP A 81 -9.10 11.55 -7.89
C ASP A 81 -7.63 11.96 -7.81
N VAL A 82 -6.75 11.01 -7.51
CA VAL A 82 -5.30 11.21 -7.32
C VAL A 82 -4.49 10.87 -8.58
N ARG A 83 -5.16 10.65 -9.69
CA ARG A 83 -4.60 10.23 -11.00
C ARG A 83 -3.76 11.35 -11.63
N ASP A 84 -2.73 11.01 -12.42
CA ASP A 84 -1.81 11.88 -13.18
C ASP A 84 -0.50 12.30 -12.50
N ARG A 85 0.10 11.44 -11.67
CA ARG A 85 1.45 11.70 -11.14
C ARG A 85 2.46 10.71 -11.71
N ALA A 86 3.68 11.21 -11.94
CA ALA A 86 4.75 10.41 -12.55
C ALA A 86 5.18 9.23 -11.66
N TYR A 87 5.20 9.39 -10.34
CA TYR A 87 5.54 8.38 -9.35
C TYR A 87 5.13 8.83 -7.96
N LEU A 88 4.48 7.97 -7.21
CA LEU A 88 4.13 8.18 -5.80
C LEU A 88 5.03 7.33 -4.90
N ASP A 89 5.67 7.97 -3.93
CA ASP A 89 6.39 7.30 -2.86
C ASP A 89 5.49 7.15 -1.60
N THR A 90 6.02 6.53 -0.54
CA THR A 90 5.25 6.28 0.69
C THR A 90 4.78 7.57 1.38
N PHE A 91 5.54 8.67 1.27
CA PHE A 91 5.10 9.95 1.80
C PHE A 91 3.92 10.50 1.00
N ASP A 92 3.98 10.41 -0.35
CA ASP A 92 2.87 10.80 -1.21
C ASP A 92 1.63 9.94 -0.94
N ASN A 93 1.80 8.63 -0.75
CA ASN A 93 0.70 7.71 -0.42
C ASN A 93 -0.05 8.17 0.84
N ALA A 94 0.67 8.49 1.92
CA ALA A 94 0.09 8.97 3.16
C ALA A 94 -0.58 10.34 3.01
N ARG A 95 0.14 11.32 2.45
CA ARG A 95 -0.34 12.68 2.28
C ARG A 95 -1.58 12.77 1.40
N LEU A 96 -1.58 12.03 0.30
CA LEU A 96 -2.69 12.04 -0.66
C LEU A 96 -3.91 11.29 -0.11
N LEU A 97 -3.71 10.17 0.59
CA LEU A 97 -4.81 9.51 1.29
C LEU A 97 -5.46 10.46 2.31
N ARG A 98 -4.66 11.15 3.14
CA ARG A 98 -5.17 12.16 4.07
C ARG A 98 -5.99 13.25 3.36
N THR A 99 -5.43 13.81 2.28
CA THR A 99 -6.10 14.87 1.52
C THR A 99 -7.44 14.38 0.95
N TRP A 100 -7.46 13.15 0.45
CA TRP A 100 -8.67 12.53 -0.06
C TRP A 100 -9.70 12.30 1.05
N LEU A 101 -9.29 11.76 2.21
CA LEU A 101 -10.17 11.57 3.38
C LEU A 101 -10.79 12.88 3.84
N GLN A 102 -10.01 13.99 3.85
CA GLN A 102 -10.51 15.32 4.19
C GLN A 102 -11.59 15.78 3.20
N LYS A 103 -11.37 15.61 1.90
CA LYS A 103 -12.36 15.96 0.87
C LYS A 103 -13.65 15.14 0.97
N GLN A 104 -13.55 13.86 1.39
CA GLN A 104 -14.72 12.99 1.58
C GLN A 104 -15.43 13.21 2.92
N GLY A 105 -14.93 14.08 3.80
CA GLY A 105 -15.49 14.27 5.14
C GLY A 105 -15.29 13.08 6.07
N LEU A 106 -14.31 12.20 5.77
CA LEU A 106 -13.97 11.01 6.55
C LEU A 106 -12.77 11.25 7.50
N TRP A 107 -12.16 12.41 7.45
CA TRP A 107 -11.05 12.79 8.32
C TRP A 107 -11.53 13.54 9.58
N PRO A 108 -10.92 13.34 10.76
CA PRO A 108 -9.85 12.38 11.05
C PRO A 108 -10.36 10.94 11.21
N LEU A 109 -9.50 9.98 10.87
CA LEU A 109 -9.74 8.57 11.23
C LEU A 109 -9.53 8.36 12.73
N GLY A 110 -10.11 7.29 13.27
CA GLY A 110 -9.88 6.83 14.64
C GLY A 110 -8.50 6.18 14.82
N ASP A 111 -8.44 5.14 15.65
CA ASP A 111 -7.25 4.30 15.75
C ASP A 111 -7.06 3.52 14.45
N VAL A 112 -5.84 3.56 13.89
CA VAL A 112 -5.54 2.97 12.59
C VAL A 112 -4.67 1.73 12.75
N ILE A 113 -5.05 0.63 12.10
CA ILE A 113 -4.19 -0.52 11.83
C ILE A 113 -3.66 -0.39 10.40
N LEU A 114 -2.33 -0.35 10.28
CA LEU A 114 -1.63 -0.22 9.01
C LEU A 114 -1.10 -1.58 8.56
N TYR A 115 -1.43 -1.99 7.33
CA TYR A 115 -0.98 -3.24 6.70
C TYR A 115 0.03 -2.94 5.61
N CYS A 116 1.19 -3.57 5.65
CA CYS A 116 2.27 -3.38 4.67
C CYS A 116 3.23 -4.57 4.64
N ASN A 117 4.18 -4.58 3.71
CA ASN A 117 5.27 -5.54 3.70
C ASN A 117 6.17 -5.34 4.94
N ALA A 118 6.61 -6.44 5.55
CA ALA A 118 7.33 -6.41 6.84
C ALA A 118 8.56 -5.51 6.88
N PRO A 119 9.51 -5.55 5.92
CA PRO A 119 10.64 -4.61 5.91
C PRO A 119 10.23 -3.14 5.72
N HIS A 120 9.10 -2.90 5.07
CA HIS A 120 8.53 -1.57 4.83
C HIS A 120 7.80 -0.98 6.05
N SER A 121 7.60 -1.76 7.12
CA SER A 121 6.73 -1.40 8.25
C SER A 121 7.16 -0.12 8.97
N PHE A 122 8.46 0.04 9.23
CA PHE A 122 8.95 1.23 9.94
C PHE A 122 8.78 2.51 9.12
N ARG A 123 9.11 2.47 7.82
CA ARG A 123 8.94 3.62 6.92
C ARG A 123 7.47 4.01 6.80
N SER A 124 6.60 3.03 6.60
CA SER A 124 5.16 3.27 6.51
C SER A 124 4.61 3.85 7.81
N TRP A 125 4.94 3.26 8.95
CA TRP A 125 4.55 3.79 10.25
C TRP A 125 4.98 5.26 10.42
N LEU A 126 6.25 5.57 10.19
CA LEU A 126 6.79 6.92 10.39
C LEU A 126 6.08 7.93 9.47
N LEU A 127 6.00 7.65 8.17
CA LEU A 127 5.49 8.61 7.19
C LEU A 127 3.98 8.83 7.35
N PHE A 128 3.21 7.79 7.71
CA PHE A 128 1.80 7.96 8.03
C PHE A 128 1.60 8.74 9.34
N ARG A 129 2.42 8.49 10.38
CA ARG A 129 2.41 9.30 11.62
C ARG A 129 2.74 10.77 11.35
N LEU A 130 3.71 11.06 10.50
CA LEU A 130 4.07 12.43 10.09
C LEU A 130 2.96 13.11 9.27
N CYS A 131 2.06 12.34 8.67
CA CYS A 131 0.84 12.82 8.03
C CYS A 131 -0.39 12.81 8.96
N ASP A 132 -0.19 12.81 10.28
CA ASP A 132 -1.20 12.90 11.36
C ASP A 132 -2.17 11.71 11.46
N PHE A 133 -1.86 10.54 10.88
CA PHE A 133 -2.62 9.33 11.14
C PHE A 133 -2.32 8.79 12.55
N ASN A 134 -3.37 8.44 13.30
CA ASN A 134 -3.22 7.83 14.62
C ASN A 134 -2.95 6.33 14.50
N ILE A 135 -1.71 5.96 14.13
CA ILE A 135 -1.34 4.56 13.94
C ILE A 135 -1.23 3.87 15.31
N HIS A 136 -2.19 2.99 15.58
CA HIS A 136 -2.23 2.15 16.78
C HIS A 136 -1.38 0.88 16.62
N GLN A 137 -1.43 0.26 15.42
CA GLN A 137 -0.72 -0.98 15.13
C GLN A 137 -0.21 -0.99 13.69
N VAL A 138 0.93 -1.65 13.46
CA VAL A 138 1.42 -1.99 12.12
C VAL A 138 1.50 -3.51 12.00
N ILE A 139 0.90 -4.06 10.96
CA ILE A 139 0.94 -5.47 10.62
C ILE A 139 1.85 -5.62 9.39
N GLY A 140 3.08 -6.06 9.65
CA GLY A 140 4.05 -6.37 8.59
C GLY A 140 3.83 -7.77 8.06
N CYS A 141 3.59 -7.90 6.77
CA CYS A 141 3.31 -9.16 6.08
C CYS A 141 4.50 -9.60 5.23
N ARG A 142 4.62 -10.89 5.01
CA ARG A 142 5.56 -11.49 4.05
C ARG A 142 4.87 -12.63 3.32
N PRO A 143 5.13 -12.81 2.02
CA PRO A 143 4.67 -14.00 1.33
C PRO A 143 5.32 -15.25 1.91
N GLU A 144 4.55 -16.31 2.09
CA GLU A 144 5.08 -17.63 2.48
C GLU A 144 5.88 -18.25 1.35
N ASN A 145 5.45 -18.03 0.11
CA ASN A 145 6.11 -18.46 -1.10
C ASN A 145 6.20 -17.30 -2.08
N VAL A 146 7.37 -17.08 -2.66
CA VAL A 146 7.56 -16.13 -3.74
C VAL A 146 7.39 -16.90 -5.05
N TYR A 147 6.30 -16.65 -5.75
CA TYR A 147 6.08 -17.22 -7.08
C TYR A 147 6.90 -16.42 -8.11
N ARG A 148 7.20 -17.07 -9.27
CA ARG A 148 8.00 -16.46 -10.34
C ARG A 148 7.24 -15.35 -11.09
N LYS A 149 6.73 -14.36 -10.35
CA LYS A 149 6.20 -13.14 -10.96
C LYS A 149 7.38 -12.22 -11.27
N ILE A 150 7.35 -11.62 -12.46
CA ILE A 150 8.36 -10.63 -12.84
C ILE A 150 7.98 -9.31 -12.16
N VAL A 151 8.78 -8.86 -11.21
CA VAL A 151 8.58 -7.60 -10.48
C VAL A 151 9.70 -6.61 -10.86
N PRO A 152 9.62 -5.91 -12.00
CA PRO A 152 10.76 -5.20 -12.56
C PRO A 152 11.37 -4.14 -11.66
N ARG A 153 10.54 -3.52 -10.80
CA ARG A 153 10.96 -2.42 -9.91
C ARG A 153 11.22 -2.86 -8.46
N LEU A 154 10.81 -4.06 -8.09
CA LEU A 154 10.94 -4.59 -6.73
C LEU A 154 11.84 -5.82 -6.66
N TRP A 155 12.72 -6.03 -7.64
CA TRP A 155 13.66 -7.16 -7.68
C TRP A 155 14.50 -7.29 -6.41
N PHE A 156 14.76 -6.17 -5.73
CA PHE A 156 15.51 -6.12 -4.48
C PHE A 156 14.71 -6.65 -3.27
N TYR A 157 13.41 -6.86 -3.39
CA TYR A 157 12.58 -7.44 -2.34
C TYR A 157 12.96 -8.91 -2.06
N ASP A 158 13.51 -9.61 -3.04
CA ASP A 158 14.02 -10.98 -2.89
C ASP A 158 15.33 -11.03 -2.09
N TYR A 159 15.99 -9.87 -1.88
CA TYR A 159 17.28 -9.77 -1.19
C TYR A 159 17.14 -8.93 0.09
N LEU A 160 16.82 -9.59 1.20
CA LEU A 160 16.53 -8.91 2.47
C LEU A 160 17.56 -7.82 2.89
N PRO A 161 18.90 -8.02 2.78
CA PRO A 161 19.84 -6.96 3.13
C PRO A 161 19.73 -5.73 2.23
N ILE A 162 19.49 -5.92 0.94
CA ILE A 162 19.32 -4.84 -0.03
C ILE A 162 18.01 -4.11 0.25
N GLN A 163 16.95 -4.85 0.54
CA GLN A 163 15.66 -4.30 0.90
C GLN A 163 15.76 -3.44 2.16
N ILE A 164 16.42 -3.93 3.23
CA ILE A 164 16.61 -3.16 4.47
C ILE A 164 17.37 -1.86 4.19
N PHE A 165 18.43 -1.92 3.39
CA PHE A 165 19.20 -0.73 3.02
C PHE A 165 18.34 0.28 2.24
N TYR A 166 17.55 -0.20 1.28
CA TYR A 166 16.59 0.62 0.54
C TYR A 166 15.56 1.26 1.46
N GLU A 167 15.03 0.52 2.44
CA GLU A 167 14.05 1.05 3.41
C GLU A 167 14.65 2.15 4.29
N ILE A 168 15.92 2.02 4.69
CA ILE A 168 16.62 3.09 5.43
C ILE A 168 16.73 4.35 4.58
N LEU A 169 17.22 4.23 3.34
CA LEU A 169 17.35 5.38 2.43
C LEU A 169 15.99 6.01 2.09
N GLY A 170 14.98 5.18 1.81
CA GLY A 170 13.62 5.63 1.54
C GLY A 170 12.98 6.33 2.74
N THR A 171 13.26 5.88 3.96
CA THR A 171 12.81 6.53 5.19
C THR A 171 13.43 7.92 5.35
N LEU A 172 14.74 8.03 5.18
CA LEU A 172 15.46 9.31 5.24
C LEU A 172 14.94 10.28 4.17
N TYR A 173 14.81 9.81 2.94
CA TYR A 173 14.29 10.61 1.84
C TYR A 173 12.86 11.12 2.12
N GLY A 174 11.96 10.25 2.55
CA GLY A 174 10.58 10.63 2.89
C GLY A 174 10.51 11.61 4.07
N PHE A 175 11.38 11.42 5.07
CA PHE A 175 11.48 12.36 6.19
C PHE A 175 11.95 13.75 5.74
N PHE A 176 12.98 13.83 4.90
CA PHE A 176 13.44 15.11 4.35
C PHE A 176 12.37 15.78 3.48
N ARG A 177 11.65 15.03 2.67
CA ARG A 177 10.51 15.57 1.92
C ARG A 177 9.45 16.14 2.85
N TRP A 178 9.11 15.43 3.91
CA TRP A 178 8.14 15.94 4.90
C TRP A 178 8.62 17.26 5.52
N VAL A 179 9.90 17.39 5.87
CA VAL A 179 10.46 18.65 6.41
C VAL A 179 10.36 19.79 5.41
N LEU A 180 10.55 19.52 4.12
CA LEU A 180 10.57 20.52 3.06
C LEU A 180 9.16 20.88 2.54
N ASP A 181 8.31 19.90 2.37
CA ASP A 181 7.00 20.03 1.72
C ASP A 181 5.83 20.00 2.73
N GLY A 182 6.06 19.56 3.94
CA GLY A 182 5.03 19.24 4.94
C GLY A 182 4.60 20.43 5.83
N LYS A 183 5.03 21.65 5.51
CA LYS A 183 4.61 22.87 6.24
C LYS A 183 3.54 23.63 5.51
#